data_bd142356a60aee2228ec0ac7c8bc2f9f
#
_entry.id   bd142356a60aee2228ec0ac7c8bc2f9f
#
_cell.length_a   1.000
_cell.length_b   1.000
_cell.length_c   1.000
_cell.angle_alpha   90.00
_cell.angle_beta   90.00
_cell.angle_gamma   90.00
#
_symmetry.space_group_name_H-M   'P 1'
#
loop_
_entity.id
_entity.type
_entity.pdbx_description
1 polymer ?
#
loop_
_entity_poly.entity_id
_entity_poly.type
_entity_poly.pdbx_seq_one_letter_code
_entity_poly.pdbx_strand_id
1 'polypeptide(L)'
;MAQASACIDVAVSADIVWQLIGGFNSLPPWLPYIPKSETTEGGRVRHLANPNGGTIVERLEKFDNAARSYSYSIIQAPFPIADYLATISVHQKAGGSGCLVDWSATFIAKGVSDSEASKLFQGTFEDGLKALAARFAPSRRVGLSAHSVQ
;
A
#
# COMPACT_ATOMS: atom_id res chain seq x y z
N MET A 1 13.21 -2.69 17.76
CA MET A 1 12.75 -2.46 16.39
C MET A 1 11.24 -2.57 16.36
N ALA A 2 10.60 -1.60 15.75
CA ALA A 2 9.15 -1.59 15.62
C ALA A 2 8.72 -2.22 14.30
N GLN A 3 7.46 -2.63 14.21
CA GLN A 3 6.90 -3.17 12.98
C GLN A 3 5.42 -2.85 12.87
N ALA A 4 4.93 -2.86 11.65
CA ALA A 4 3.52 -2.73 11.34
C ALA A 4 3.20 -3.68 10.19
N SER A 5 2.00 -4.21 10.16
CA SER A 5 1.57 -5.09 9.07
C SER A 5 0.06 -5.10 8.96
N ALA A 6 -0.42 -5.25 7.74
CA ALA A 6 -1.84 -5.41 7.46
C ALA A 6 -1.99 -6.29 6.23
N CYS A 7 -3.12 -6.96 6.12
CA CYS A 7 -3.45 -7.72 4.92
C CYS A 7 -4.94 -7.62 4.67
N ILE A 8 -5.34 -7.86 3.43
CA ILE A 8 -6.74 -7.79 3.04
C ILE A 8 -7.02 -8.74 1.87
N ASP A 9 -8.23 -9.31 1.87
CA ASP A 9 -8.73 -10.07 0.74
C ASP A 9 -9.29 -9.13 -0.31
N VAL A 10 -8.97 -9.41 -1.58
CA VAL A 10 -9.51 -8.65 -2.71
C VAL A 10 -10.20 -9.63 -3.66
N ALA A 11 -11.37 -9.24 -4.17
CA ALA A 11 -12.29 -10.14 -4.85
C ALA A 11 -11.91 -10.47 -6.30
N VAL A 12 -10.76 -10.04 -6.78
CA VAL A 12 -10.29 -10.31 -8.15
C VAL A 12 -8.93 -11.00 -8.10
N SER A 13 -8.46 -11.48 -9.26
CA SER A 13 -7.20 -12.23 -9.32
C SER A 13 -6.00 -11.35 -8.94
N ALA A 14 -4.93 -12.01 -8.50
CA ALA A 14 -3.69 -11.34 -8.13
C ALA A 14 -3.11 -10.52 -9.27
N ASP A 15 -3.18 -11.01 -10.51
CA ASP A 15 -2.65 -10.29 -11.66
C ASP A 15 -3.38 -8.97 -11.89
N ILE A 16 -4.69 -8.95 -11.72
CA ILE A 16 -5.49 -7.72 -11.87
C ILE A 16 -5.08 -6.68 -10.84
N VAL A 17 -4.94 -7.10 -9.58
CA VAL A 17 -4.51 -6.19 -8.51
C VAL A 17 -3.09 -5.70 -8.76
N TRP A 18 -2.20 -6.61 -9.13
CA TRP A 18 -0.79 -6.25 -9.38
C TRP A 18 -0.63 -5.26 -10.53
N GLN A 19 -1.46 -5.35 -11.56
CA GLN A 19 -1.46 -4.37 -12.64
C GLN A 19 -1.74 -2.95 -12.13
N LEU A 20 -2.54 -2.82 -11.09
CA LEU A 20 -2.84 -1.52 -10.49
C LEU A 20 -1.75 -1.06 -9.53
N ILE A 21 -1.28 -1.94 -8.62
CA ILE A 21 -0.42 -1.51 -7.52
C ILE A 21 1.06 -1.81 -7.72
N GLY A 22 1.42 -2.63 -8.72
CA GLY A 22 2.80 -3.07 -8.91
C GLY A 22 3.76 -1.99 -9.42
N GLY A 23 3.25 -0.93 -10.02
CA GLY A 23 4.08 0.17 -10.48
C GLY A 23 4.52 1.04 -9.30
N PHE A 24 5.83 1.30 -9.18
CA PHE A 24 6.35 2.07 -8.06
C PHE A 24 5.79 3.49 -8.00
N ASN A 25 5.42 4.07 -9.13
CA ASN A 25 4.84 5.42 -9.22
C ASN A 25 3.29 5.40 -9.24
N SER A 26 2.67 4.26 -8.99
CA SER A 26 1.23 4.07 -9.18
C SER A 26 0.41 4.15 -7.88
N LEU A 27 0.85 4.95 -6.90
CA LEU A 27 0.09 5.11 -5.65
C LEU A 27 -1.18 5.95 -5.80
N PRO A 28 -1.17 7.10 -6.50
CA PRO A 28 -2.37 7.95 -6.53
C PRO A 28 -3.64 7.27 -7.03
N PRO A 29 -3.60 6.38 -8.04
CA PRO A 29 -4.82 5.74 -8.50
C PRO A 29 -5.56 4.88 -7.48
N TRP A 30 -4.86 4.35 -6.47
CA TRP A 30 -5.53 3.45 -5.51
C TRP A 30 -5.39 3.90 -4.05
N LEU A 31 -4.45 4.80 -3.74
CA LEU A 31 -4.16 5.23 -2.39
C LEU A 31 -4.66 6.66 -2.19
N PRO A 32 -5.86 6.84 -1.61
CA PRO A 32 -6.54 8.14 -1.64
C PRO A 32 -5.83 9.25 -0.87
N TYR A 33 -4.98 8.91 0.10
CA TYR A 33 -4.23 9.92 0.87
C TYR A 33 -2.88 10.28 0.23
N ILE A 34 -2.57 9.72 -0.95
CA ILE A 34 -1.38 10.12 -1.72
C ILE A 34 -1.85 10.70 -3.06
N PRO A 35 -2.11 12.00 -3.12
CA PRO A 35 -2.67 12.59 -4.34
C PRO A 35 -1.68 12.75 -5.46
N LYS A 36 -0.38 12.72 -5.15
CA LYS A 36 0.65 12.99 -6.16
C LYS A 36 1.89 12.15 -5.89
N SER A 37 2.46 11.59 -6.96
CA SER A 37 3.69 10.82 -6.92
C SER A 37 4.50 11.13 -8.19
N GLU A 38 5.78 11.48 -8.00
CA GLU A 38 6.71 11.74 -9.11
C GLU A 38 7.97 10.94 -8.89
N THR A 39 8.57 10.43 -9.95
CA THR A 39 9.79 9.62 -9.84
C THR A 39 11.00 10.36 -10.33
N THR A 40 12.15 9.99 -9.77
CA THR A 40 13.48 10.41 -10.19
C THR A 40 14.39 9.18 -10.24
N GLU A 41 15.62 9.34 -10.64
CA GLU A 41 16.65 8.29 -10.71
C GLU A 41 16.17 7.05 -11.49
N GLY A 42 15.60 7.29 -12.66
CA GLY A 42 15.16 6.20 -13.53
C GLY A 42 13.97 5.44 -13.01
N GLY A 43 13.15 6.05 -12.13
CA GLY A 43 11.97 5.40 -11.55
C GLY A 43 12.25 4.69 -10.24
N ARG A 44 13.47 4.77 -9.72
CA ARG A 44 13.86 4.08 -8.48
C ARG A 44 13.52 4.86 -7.22
N VAL A 45 13.29 6.16 -7.35
CA VAL A 45 12.96 7.04 -6.23
C VAL A 45 11.64 7.71 -6.53
N ARG A 46 10.71 7.69 -5.57
CA ARG A 46 9.44 8.40 -5.72
C ARG A 46 9.30 9.47 -4.66
N HIS A 47 8.73 10.59 -5.07
CA HIS A 47 8.47 11.75 -4.23
C HIS A 47 6.97 11.89 -4.08
N LEU A 48 6.48 11.77 -2.86
CA LEU A 48 5.05 11.76 -2.56
C LEU A 48 4.67 13.02 -1.82
N ALA A 49 3.52 13.60 -2.17
CA ALA A 49 2.95 14.69 -1.41
C ALA A 49 2.25 14.13 -0.16
N ASN A 50 2.64 14.62 1.01
CA ASN A 50 1.97 14.26 2.25
C ASN A 50 0.78 15.19 2.45
N PRO A 51 -0.44 14.69 2.68
CA PRO A 51 -1.62 15.54 2.88
C PRO A 51 -1.48 16.55 4.00
N ASN A 52 -0.68 16.23 5.03
CA ASN A 52 -0.47 17.10 6.19
C ASN A 52 0.75 18.01 6.03
N GLY A 53 1.30 18.11 4.82
CA GLY A 53 2.47 18.91 4.52
C GLY A 53 3.75 18.08 4.49
N GLY A 54 4.76 18.60 3.79
CA GLY A 54 6.02 17.93 3.63
C GLY A 54 6.01 16.93 2.48
N THR A 55 7.18 16.38 2.21
CA THR A 55 7.37 15.41 1.12
C THR A 55 7.90 14.12 1.71
N ILE A 56 7.37 13.01 1.20
CA ILE A 56 7.87 11.67 1.53
C ILE A 56 8.70 11.22 0.34
N VAL A 57 9.96 10.84 0.58
CA VAL A 57 10.86 10.36 -0.48
C VAL A 57 11.18 8.90 -0.17
N GLU A 58 10.88 8.03 -1.12
CA GLU A 58 11.04 6.59 -0.96
C GLU A 58 11.89 6.02 -2.10
N ARG A 59 12.71 5.03 -1.76
CA ARG A 59 13.57 4.34 -2.73
C ARG A 59 13.13 2.91 -2.91
N LEU A 60 13.03 2.47 -4.16
CA LEU A 60 12.75 1.08 -4.48
C LEU A 60 13.99 0.24 -4.17
N GLU A 61 13.86 -0.71 -3.24
CA GLU A 61 14.96 -1.58 -2.83
C GLU A 61 14.93 -2.92 -3.54
N LYS A 62 13.74 -3.45 -3.83
CA LYS A 62 13.59 -4.73 -4.50
C LYS A 62 12.29 -4.75 -5.29
N PHE A 63 12.32 -5.32 -6.48
CA PHE A 63 11.12 -5.49 -7.28
C PHE A 63 11.15 -6.88 -7.90
N ASP A 64 10.08 -7.66 -7.67
CA ASP A 64 9.94 -9.01 -8.20
C ASP A 64 8.57 -9.15 -8.84
N ASN A 65 8.51 -8.99 -10.15
CA ASN A 65 7.25 -9.04 -10.89
C ASN A 65 6.60 -10.43 -10.83
N ALA A 66 7.42 -11.48 -10.88
CA ALA A 66 6.91 -12.85 -10.85
C ALA A 66 6.28 -13.20 -9.50
N ALA A 67 6.87 -12.72 -8.42
CA ALA A 67 6.34 -12.91 -7.07
C ALA A 67 5.27 -11.87 -6.69
N ARG A 68 5.03 -10.87 -7.53
CA ARG A 68 4.12 -9.76 -7.30
C ARG A 68 4.43 -9.07 -5.98
N SER A 69 5.67 -8.59 -5.86
CA SER A 69 6.17 -8.00 -4.62
C SER A 69 7.18 -6.91 -4.91
N TYR A 70 7.17 -5.85 -4.11
CA TYR A 70 8.29 -4.92 -4.08
C TYR A 70 8.52 -4.40 -2.67
N SER A 71 9.78 -3.98 -2.43
CA SER A 71 10.20 -3.42 -1.15
C SER A 71 10.77 -2.03 -1.37
N TYR A 72 10.58 -1.15 -0.40
CA TYR A 72 11.07 0.21 -0.49
C TYR A 72 11.48 0.73 0.88
N SER A 73 12.42 1.67 0.88
CA SER A 73 12.85 2.36 2.09
C SER A 73 12.38 3.80 2.05
N ILE A 74 12.31 4.43 3.21
CA ILE A 74 12.05 5.88 3.30
C ILE A 74 13.40 6.58 3.43
N ILE A 75 13.69 7.48 2.49
CA ILE A 75 14.90 8.30 2.51
C ILE A 75 14.64 9.56 3.35
N GLN A 76 13.47 10.15 3.20
CA GLN A 76 13.07 11.37 3.89
C GLN A 76 11.57 11.37 4.08
N ALA A 77 11.12 11.70 5.29
CA ALA A 77 9.69 11.85 5.60
C ALA A 77 9.52 12.61 6.90
N PRO A 78 8.36 13.27 7.09
CA PRO A 78 8.07 13.95 8.34
C PRO A 78 7.51 13.00 9.40
N PHE A 79 8.11 11.81 9.51
CA PHE A 79 7.67 10.77 10.45
C PHE A 79 8.77 10.48 11.46
N PRO A 80 8.41 10.10 12.69
CA PRO A 80 9.39 9.86 13.76
C PRO A 80 9.99 8.44 13.64
N ILE A 81 10.65 8.16 12.53
CA ILE A 81 11.24 6.83 12.27
C ILE A 81 12.60 6.94 11.57
N ALA A 82 13.36 5.84 11.64
CA ALA A 82 14.58 5.64 10.89
C ALA A 82 14.64 4.19 10.41
N ASP A 83 15.48 3.93 9.44
CA ASP A 83 15.74 2.57 8.92
C ASP A 83 14.44 1.85 8.54
N TYR A 84 13.56 2.56 7.86
CA TYR A 84 12.27 2.04 7.45
C TYR A 84 12.41 1.20 6.17
N LEU A 85 11.90 -0.02 6.23
CA LEU A 85 11.81 -0.89 5.07
C LEU A 85 10.43 -1.52 5.03
N ALA A 86 9.72 -1.34 3.94
CA ALA A 86 8.38 -1.88 3.75
C ALA A 86 8.34 -2.81 2.55
N THR A 87 7.42 -3.75 2.59
CA THR A 87 7.16 -4.67 1.48
C THR A 87 5.66 -4.77 1.26
N ILE A 88 5.25 -4.70 -0.01
CA ILE A 88 3.88 -4.99 -0.42
C ILE A 88 3.91 -6.17 -1.37
N SER A 89 3.00 -7.13 -1.17
CA SER A 89 2.95 -8.38 -1.94
C SER A 89 1.52 -8.77 -2.23
N VAL A 90 1.30 -9.39 -3.38
CA VAL A 90 -0.02 -9.89 -3.79
C VAL A 90 0.07 -11.40 -3.98
N HIS A 91 -0.78 -12.15 -3.28
CA HIS A 91 -0.79 -13.61 -3.28
C HIS A 91 -2.10 -14.13 -3.85
N GLN A 92 -2.01 -14.93 -4.92
CA GLN A 92 -3.19 -15.55 -5.50
C GLN A 92 -3.74 -16.61 -4.53
N LYS A 93 -5.05 -16.56 -4.28
CA LYS A 93 -5.70 -17.57 -3.42
C LYS A 93 -5.90 -18.87 -4.18
N ALA A 94 -5.91 -19.97 -3.46
CA ALA A 94 -6.24 -21.27 -4.01
C ALA A 94 -7.65 -21.23 -4.62
N GLY A 95 -7.83 -21.85 -5.76
CA GLY A 95 -9.11 -21.83 -6.47
C GLY A 95 -9.25 -20.70 -7.47
N GLY A 96 -8.31 -19.77 -7.53
CA GLY A 96 -8.23 -18.75 -8.58
C GLY A 96 -9.19 -17.58 -8.48
N SER A 97 -9.97 -17.47 -7.41
CA SER A 97 -11.02 -16.44 -7.31
C SER A 97 -10.71 -15.42 -6.23
N GLY A 98 -9.72 -14.63 -6.40
CA GLY A 98 -9.36 -13.60 -5.44
C GLY A 98 -7.92 -13.72 -5.01
N CYS A 99 -7.48 -12.74 -4.24
CA CYS A 99 -6.10 -12.69 -3.79
C CYS A 99 -6.02 -12.09 -2.40
N LEU A 100 -4.84 -12.19 -1.81
CA LEU A 100 -4.50 -11.59 -0.53
C LEU A 100 -3.40 -10.56 -0.77
N VAL A 101 -3.57 -9.35 -0.27
CA VAL A 101 -2.55 -8.31 -0.34
C VAL A 101 -1.97 -8.09 1.05
N ASP A 102 -0.65 -8.24 1.19
CA ASP A 102 0.10 -7.99 2.42
C ASP A 102 0.90 -6.70 2.29
N TRP A 103 0.89 -5.91 3.34
CA TRP A 103 1.72 -4.71 3.40
C TRP A 103 2.33 -4.64 4.80
N SER A 104 3.66 -4.65 4.88
CA SER A 104 4.36 -4.68 6.17
C SER A 104 5.60 -3.82 6.14
N ALA A 105 6.06 -3.41 7.33
CA ALA A 105 7.27 -2.60 7.46
C ALA A 105 7.96 -2.90 8.79
N THR A 106 9.28 -2.71 8.79
CA THR A 106 10.09 -2.67 10.01
C THR A 106 10.82 -1.33 10.05
N PHE A 107 11.03 -0.80 11.23
CA PHE A 107 11.66 0.52 11.39
C PHE A 107 12.11 0.73 12.84
N ILE A 108 12.84 1.82 13.06
CA ILE A 108 13.27 2.25 14.39
C ILE A 108 12.48 3.51 14.73
N ALA A 109 11.78 3.50 15.87
CA ALA A 109 11.05 4.69 16.33
C ALA A 109 12.05 5.74 16.84
N LYS A 110 11.80 7.02 16.55
CA LYS A 110 12.65 8.14 16.93
C LYS A 110 11.81 9.20 17.63
N GLY A 111 12.04 9.36 18.93
CA GLY A 111 11.33 10.37 19.70
C GLY A 111 9.91 10.01 20.13
N VAL A 112 9.46 8.82 19.77
CA VAL A 112 8.18 8.25 20.19
C VAL A 112 8.40 6.79 20.55
N SER A 113 7.44 6.16 21.21
CA SER A 113 7.55 4.74 21.55
C SER A 113 7.36 3.88 20.30
N ASP A 114 7.86 2.65 20.38
CA ASP A 114 7.64 1.64 19.32
C ASP A 114 6.14 1.46 19.07
N SER A 115 5.34 1.42 20.12
CA SER A 115 3.90 1.26 20.04
C SER A 115 3.25 2.42 19.27
N GLU A 116 3.63 3.66 19.54
CA GLU A 116 3.10 4.82 18.85
C GLU A 116 3.44 4.81 17.35
N ALA A 117 4.70 4.51 17.04
CA ALA A 117 5.15 4.43 15.65
C ALA A 117 4.44 3.29 14.90
N SER A 118 4.31 2.12 15.54
CA SER A 118 3.63 0.98 14.94
C SER A 118 2.16 1.27 14.65
N LYS A 119 1.46 1.94 15.56
CA LYS A 119 0.06 2.30 15.35
C LYS A 119 -0.12 3.27 14.18
N LEU A 120 0.80 4.19 14.01
CA LEU A 120 0.75 5.15 12.91
C LEU A 120 0.77 4.42 11.55
N PHE A 121 1.73 3.53 11.34
CA PHE A 121 1.84 2.81 10.08
C PHE A 121 0.80 1.71 9.93
N GLN A 122 0.42 1.06 11.04
CA GLN A 122 -0.66 0.08 11.03
C GLN A 122 -1.95 0.69 10.49
N GLY A 123 -2.33 1.86 10.99
CA GLY A 123 -3.52 2.58 10.52
C GLY A 123 -3.40 2.98 9.05
N THR A 124 -2.23 3.45 8.63
CA THR A 124 -1.96 3.83 7.26
C THR A 124 -2.13 2.64 6.31
N PHE A 125 -1.54 1.49 6.65
CA PHE A 125 -1.63 0.29 5.82
C PHE A 125 -3.07 -0.24 5.76
N GLU A 126 -3.76 -0.27 6.90
CA GLU A 126 -5.15 -0.72 6.95
C GLU A 126 -6.06 0.15 6.09
N ASP A 127 -5.93 1.46 6.20
CA ASP A 127 -6.75 2.39 5.41
C ASP A 127 -6.47 2.26 3.91
N GLY A 128 -5.20 2.12 3.55
CA GLY A 128 -4.81 1.94 2.16
C GLY A 128 -5.34 0.66 1.57
N LEU A 129 -5.22 -0.44 2.30
CA LEU A 129 -5.71 -1.74 1.83
C LEU A 129 -7.23 -1.79 1.76
N LYS A 130 -7.94 -1.13 2.67
CA LYS A 130 -9.40 -1.01 2.60
C LYS A 130 -9.83 -0.25 1.34
N ALA A 131 -9.14 0.83 1.01
CA ALA A 131 -9.41 1.59 -0.20
C ALA A 131 -9.17 0.73 -1.46
N LEU A 132 -8.08 -0.05 -1.45
CA LEU A 132 -7.78 -0.97 -2.55
C LEU A 132 -8.89 -2.01 -2.73
N ALA A 133 -9.30 -2.66 -1.65
CA ALA A 133 -10.34 -3.69 -1.71
C ALA A 133 -11.67 -3.12 -2.19
N ALA A 134 -12.02 -1.92 -1.72
CA ALA A 134 -13.25 -1.25 -2.13
C ALA A 134 -13.27 -0.95 -3.63
N ARG A 135 -12.12 -0.67 -4.23
CA ARG A 135 -12.01 -0.40 -5.66
C ARG A 135 -12.41 -1.61 -6.51
N PHE A 136 -12.20 -2.82 -5.99
CA PHE A 136 -12.49 -4.07 -6.68
C PHE A 136 -13.72 -4.77 -6.11
N ALA A 137 -14.43 -4.15 -5.17
CA ALA A 137 -15.64 -4.75 -4.60
C ALA A 137 -16.75 -4.82 -5.66
N PRO A 138 -17.61 -5.85 -5.62
CA PRO A 138 -18.76 -5.91 -6.52
C PRO A 138 -19.65 -4.69 -6.36
N SER A 139 -20.18 -4.16 -7.49
CA SER A 139 -21.11 -3.04 -7.49
C SER A 139 -22.42 -3.43 -6.80
N ARG A 140 -22.94 -2.56 -6.01
CA ARG A 140 -24.21 -2.77 -5.33
C ARG A 140 -25.27 -1.88 -5.89
N ARG A 141 -25.68 -2.34 -6.36
CA ARG A 141 -26.26 -1.60 -6.66
C ARG A 141 -27.19 -1.30 -6.81
N VAL A 142 -26.73 -1.39 -6.72
CA VAL A 142 -27.02 -0.89 -6.78
C VAL A 142 -27.78 -1.01 -6.94
N GLY A 143 -28.14 -1.39 -6.97
CA GLY A 143 -28.27 -1.28 -6.71
C GLY A 143 -28.83 -1.69 -7.04
N LEU A 144 -29.04 -2.25 -7.14
CA LEU A 144 -29.09 -2.37 -6.99
C LEU A 144 -29.69 -2.81 -7.25
N SER A 145 -30.18 -3.09 -7.47
CA SER A 145 -30.35 -3.27 -7.15
C SER A 145 -30.86 -3.84 -7.31
N ALA A 146 -31.34 -4.05 -7.65
CA ALA A 146 -31.32 -4.25 -7.18
C ALA A 146 -31.72 -4.76 -7.19
N HIS A 147 -31.87 -5.04 -7.38
CA HIS A 147 -31.78 -5.28 -6.68
C HIS A 147 -32.10 -5.57 -6.59
N SER A 148 -32.32 -5.49 -7.06
CA SER A 148 -32.28 -5.50 -6.33
C SER A 148 -32.70 -5.88 -6.12
N VAL A 149 -32.92 -6.03 -6.52
CA VAL A 149 -32.84 -6.05 -5.77
C VAL A 149 -32.99 -6.33 -5.57
N GLN A 150 -32.98 -6.42 -5.78
CA GLN A 150 -32.62 -6.33 -5.10
C GLN A 150 -32.62 -6.52 -4.81
#